data_e127a4ffc0de81dd9585f1af715a08bd
#
_entry.id   e127a4ffc0de81dd9585f1af715a08bd
#
_cell.length_a   1.000
_cell.length_b   1.000
_cell.length_c   1.000
_cell.angle_alpha   90.00
_cell.angle_beta   90.00
_cell.angle_gamma   90.00
#
_symmetry.space_group_name_H-M   'P 1'
#
loop_
_entity.id
_entity.type
_entity.pdbx_description
1 polymer ?
#
loop_
_entity_poly.entity_id
_entity_poly.type
_entity_poly.pdbx_seq_one_letter_code
_entity_poly.pdbx_strand_id
1 'polypeptide(L)'
;RLARPKKPLSKMEGILKIWKKLPLLICVLAIARTGSETTFAAVIVDSKTRHKYAINDFNLIPDYAVLDPKPTLSLPPFITACTGMDALTHAIEAYIGNSTT
;
A
#
# COMPACT_ATOMS: atom_id res chain seq x y z
N ARG A 1 0.08 6.37 -12.45
CA ARG A 1 0.60 7.13 -13.61
C ARG A 1 0.01 6.68 -14.95
N LEU A 2 -0.17 5.39 -15.17
CA LEU A 2 -0.74 4.86 -16.42
C LEU A 2 -2.09 5.50 -16.78
N ALA A 3 -2.98 5.66 -15.82
CA ALA A 3 -4.30 6.28 -16.03
C ALA A 3 -4.24 7.80 -16.27
N ARG A 4 -3.17 8.47 -15.82
CA ARG A 4 -2.97 9.92 -15.93
C ARG A 4 -1.54 10.26 -16.33
N PRO A 5 -1.11 9.96 -17.56
CA PRO A 5 0.29 10.12 -17.99
C PRO A 5 0.77 11.58 -17.97
N LYS A 6 -0.13 12.53 -18.19
CA LYS A 6 0.18 13.97 -18.22
C LYS A 6 0.17 14.64 -16.83
N LYS A 7 -0.35 13.97 -15.77
CA LYS A 7 -0.39 14.54 -14.43
C LYS A 7 0.83 14.07 -13.62
N PRO A 8 1.69 14.97 -13.12
CA PRO A 8 2.80 14.57 -12.27
C PRO A 8 2.32 13.98 -10.95
N LEU A 9 3.07 13.03 -10.38
CA LEU A 9 2.71 12.33 -9.14
C LEU A 9 2.56 13.32 -7.97
N SER A 10 3.40 14.34 -7.89
CA SER A 10 3.32 15.38 -6.86
C SER A 10 1.98 16.12 -6.81
N LYS A 11 1.30 16.25 -7.96
CA LYS A 11 -0.05 16.84 -8.02
C LYS A 11 -1.17 15.86 -7.65
N MET A 12 -0.83 14.60 -7.37
CA MET A 12 -1.76 13.59 -6.88
C MET A 12 -1.65 13.39 -5.37
N GLU A 13 -0.70 14.08 -4.70
CA GLU A 13 -0.55 14.05 -3.24
C GLU A 13 -1.86 14.42 -2.54
N GLY A 14 -2.24 13.66 -1.51
CA GLY A 14 -3.44 13.86 -0.71
C GLY A 14 -4.56 12.87 -1.04
N ILE A 15 -5.80 13.26 -0.80
CA ILE A 15 -6.97 12.38 -0.81
C ILE A 15 -7.78 12.57 -2.10
N LEU A 16 -8.23 11.47 -2.72
CA LEU A 16 -9.17 11.43 -3.84
C LEU A 16 -8.77 12.30 -5.05
N LYS A 17 -7.49 12.35 -5.38
CA LYS A 17 -6.99 13.19 -6.48
C LYS A 17 -6.77 12.44 -7.81
N ILE A 18 -6.97 11.13 -7.84
CA ILE A 18 -6.79 10.34 -9.06
C ILE A 18 -7.97 10.56 -10.01
N TRP A 19 -9.22 10.55 -9.50
CA TRP A 19 -10.45 10.85 -10.24
C TRP A 19 -10.66 10.05 -11.53
N LYS A 20 -10.06 8.86 -11.63
CA LYS A 20 -10.17 8.02 -12.81
C LYS A 20 -9.97 6.56 -12.43
N LYS A 21 -10.83 5.69 -12.95
CA LYS A 21 -10.66 4.25 -12.80
C LYS A 21 -9.28 3.84 -13.36
N LEU A 22 -8.55 3.06 -12.56
CA LEU A 22 -7.27 2.50 -12.95
C LEU A 22 -7.47 1.23 -13.78
N PRO A 23 -6.46 0.79 -14.55
CA PRO A 23 -6.41 -0.55 -15.10
C PRO A 23 -6.54 -1.60 -13.98
N LEU A 24 -6.99 -2.80 -14.33
CA LEU A 24 -7.06 -3.95 -13.44
C LEU A 24 -5.74 -4.11 -12.66
N LEU A 25 -5.84 -4.11 -11.34
CA LEU A 25 -4.71 -4.28 -10.44
C LEU A 25 -4.83 -5.60 -9.68
N ILE A 26 -3.85 -6.48 -9.88
CA ILE A 26 -3.74 -7.75 -9.17
C ILE A 26 -2.51 -7.68 -8.28
N CYS A 27 -2.69 -7.86 -6.98
CA CYS A 27 -1.59 -7.92 -6.02
C CYS A 27 -1.23 -9.37 -5.71
N VAL A 28 0.06 -9.69 -5.76
CA VAL A 28 0.62 -10.97 -5.31
C VAL A 28 1.50 -10.70 -4.11
N LEU A 29 1.15 -11.26 -2.96
CA LEU A 29 1.91 -11.05 -1.72
C LEU A 29 3.22 -11.82 -1.76
N ALA A 30 4.33 -11.10 -1.59
CA ALA A 30 5.68 -11.67 -1.48
C ALA A 30 6.26 -11.56 -0.06
N ILE A 31 5.58 -10.89 0.83
CA ILE A 31 5.95 -10.67 2.24
C ILE A 31 4.67 -10.72 3.07
N ALA A 32 4.69 -11.39 4.23
CA ALA A 32 3.61 -11.28 5.21
C ALA A 32 3.63 -9.86 5.80
N ARG A 33 2.68 -9.03 5.41
CA ARG A 33 2.61 -7.60 5.78
C ARG A 33 1.21 -7.20 6.26
N THR A 34 1.07 -5.94 6.50
CA THR A 34 -0.03 -5.15 7.09
C THR A 34 -1.28 -5.02 6.20
N GLY A 35 -1.58 -5.96 5.32
CA GLY A 35 -2.77 -5.88 4.47
C GLY A 35 -2.64 -4.84 3.35
N SER A 36 -1.43 -4.66 2.78
CA SER A 36 -1.20 -3.69 1.70
C SER A 36 -2.04 -3.97 0.45
N GLU A 37 -2.53 -5.18 0.29
CA GLU A 37 -3.45 -5.61 -0.77
C GLU A 37 -4.87 -5.04 -0.61
N THR A 38 -5.21 -4.51 0.56
CA THR A 38 -6.51 -3.90 0.84
C THR A 38 -6.44 -2.39 1.02
N THR A 39 -5.24 -1.80 0.97
CA THR A 39 -5.05 -0.38 1.25
C THR A 39 -5.42 0.51 0.06
N PHE A 40 -6.01 1.64 0.37
CA PHE A 40 -6.26 2.73 -0.60
C PHE A 40 -5.13 3.76 -0.66
N ALA A 41 -4.00 3.49 0.02
CA ALA A 41 -2.87 4.40 0.14
C ALA A 41 -1.66 3.91 -0.65
N ALA A 42 -1.02 4.81 -1.37
CA ALA A 42 0.29 4.62 -1.99
C ALA A 42 1.28 5.66 -1.48
N VAL A 43 2.37 5.21 -0.90
CA VAL A 43 3.43 6.09 -0.39
C VAL A 43 4.52 6.21 -1.44
N ILE A 44 4.82 7.44 -1.83
CA ILE A 44 5.80 7.77 -2.86
C ILE A 44 6.93 8.58 -2.23
N VAL A 45 8.15 8.27 -2.62
CA VAL A 45 9.34 9.07 -2.26
C VAL A 45 9.85 9.74 -3.54
N ASP A 46 9.94 11.06 -3.52
CA ASP A 46 10.58 11.80 -4.59
C ASP A 46 12.09 11.58 -4.51
N SER A 47 12.68 11.04 -5.58
CA SER A 47 14.10 10.71 -5.63
C SER A 47 15.02 11.93 -5.57
N LYS A 48 14.52 13.11 -5.98
CA LYS A 48 15.30 14.35 -6.01
C LYS A 48 15.27 15.08 -4.67
N THR A 49 14.08 15.25 -4.13
CA THR A 49 13.86 16.04 -2.90
C THR A 49 13.88 15.20 -1.63
N ARG A 50 13.87 13.84 -1.77
CA ARG A 50 13.68 12.90 -0.65
C ARG A 50 12.35 13.09 0.10
N HIS A 51 11.46 13.92 -0.43
CA HIS A 51 10.14 14.14 0.16
C HIS A 51 9.28 12.89 0.04
N LYS A 52 8.75 12.44 1.16
CA LYS A 52 7.82 11.30 1.26
C LYS A 52 6.40 11.83 1.38
N TYR A 53 5.52 11.41 0.48
CA TYR A 53 4.11 11.80 0.49
C TYR A 53 3.20 10.63 0.19
N ALA A 54 1.96 10.72 0.66
CA ALA A 54 0.94 9.70 0.44
C ALA A 54 -0.09 10.17 -0.60
N ILE A 55 -0.51 9.24 -1.43
CA ILE A 55 -1.66 9.36 -2.33
C ILE A 55 -2.71 8.41 -1.81
N ASN A 56 -3.87 8.95 -1.41
CA ASN A 56 -4.98 8.18 -0.88
C ASN A 56 -6.17 8.28 -1.82
N ASP A 57 -6.55 7.16 -2.42
CA ASP A 57 -7.67 7.10 -3.36
C ASP A 57 -8.24 5.67 -3.42
N PHE A 58 -9.55 5.54 -3.36
CA PHE A 58 -10.20 4.24 -3.46
C PHE A 58 -9.89 3.48 -4.76
N ASN A 59 -9.57 4.21 -5.83
CA ASN A 59 -9.12 3.60 -7.07
C ASN A 59 -7.76 2.89 -6.97
N LEU A 60 -7.03 3.03 -5.84
CA LEU A 60 -5.76 2.33 -5.58
C LEU A 60 -5.96 0.96 -4.93
N ILE A 61 -7.16 0.66 -4.44
CA ILE A 61 -7.46 -0.66 -3.88
C ILE A 61 -7.35 -1.68 -5.00
N PRO A 62 -6.56 -2.75 -4.83
CA PRO A 62 -6.47 -3.81 -5.83
C PRO A 62 -7.81 -4.49 -6.08
N ASP A 63 -8.05 -4.86 -7.33
CA ASP A 63 -9.26 -5.62 -7.71
C ASP A 63 -9.16 -7.08 -7.25
N TYR A 64 -7.94 -7.62 -7.19
CA TYR A 64 -7.66 -8.99 -6.74
C TYR A 64 -6.41 -9.06 -5.90
N ALA A 65 -6.43 -9.91 -4.88
CA ALA A 65 -5.26 -10.28 -4.08
C ALA A 65 -5.02 -11.78 -4.18
N VAL A 66 -3.80 -12.17 -4.53
CA VAL A 66 -3.37 -13.57 -4.55
C VAL A 66 -2.56 -13.85 -3.29
N LEU A 67 -3.11 -14.71 -2.42
CA LEU A 67 -2.50 -15.11 -1.16
C LEU A 67 -1.78 -16.44 -1.34
N ASP A 68 -0.61 -16.42 -1.95
CA ASP A 68 0.26 -17.60 -2.09
C ASP A 68 1.42 -17.49 -1.08
N PRO A 69 1.59 -18.46 -0.17
CA PRO A 69 2.69 -18.44 0.79
C PRO A 69 4.06 -18.77 0.17
N LYS A 70 4.11 -19.36 -1.02
CA LYS A 70 5.37 -19.77 -1.66
C LYS A 70 6.39 -18.63 -1.82
N PRO A 71 6.02 -17.42 -2.28
CA PRO A 71 6.97 -16.32 -2.38
C PRO A 71 7.58 -15.89 -1.03
N THR A 72 6.89 -16.17 0.09
CA THR A 72 7.36 -15.78 1.42
C THR A 72 8.33 -16.78 2.05
N LEU A 73 8.40 -18.02 1.54
CA LEU A 73 9.24 -19.09 2.11
C LEU A 73 10.74 -18.78 2.04
N SER A 74 11.18 -18.00 1.07
CA SER A 74 12.59 -17.63 0.88
C SER A 74 13.02 -16.40 1.69
N LEU A 75 12.12 -15.79 2.45
CA LEU A 75 12.43 -14.61 3.24
C LEU A 75 13.33 -14.94 4.43
N PRO A 76 14.36 -14.09 4.70
CA PRO A 76 15.15 -14.22 5.91
C PRO A 76 14.26 -14.12 7.17
N PRO A 77 14.52 -14.94 8.22
CA PRO A 77 13.74 -14.91 9.47
C PRO A 77 13.61 -13.52 10.09
N PHE A 78 14.67 -12.73 10.01
CA PHE A 78 14.66 -11.34 10.51
C PHE A 78 13.62 -10.47 9.78
N ILE A 79 13.53 -10.58 8.47
CA ILE A 79 12.54 -9.82 7.68
C ILE A 79 11.12 -10.27 8.05
N THR A 80 10.91 -11.58 8.18
CA THR A 80 9.61 -12.13 8.58
C THR A 80 9.21 -11.62 9.98
N ALA A 81 10.13 -11.59 10.92
CA ALA A 81 9.88 -11.07 12.27
C ALA A 81 9.53 -9.56 12.25
N CYS A 82 10.32 -8.76 11.53
CA CYS A 82 10.06 -7.32 11.41
C CYS A 82 8.70 -7.02 10.79
N THR A 83 8.36 -7.71 9.70
CA THR A 83 7.08 -7.50 9.01
C THR A 83 5.89 -8.03 9.81
N GLY A 84 6.08 -9.10 10.59
CA GLY A 84 5.07 -9.61 11.52
C GLY A 84 4.80 -8.65 12.67
N MET A 85 5.84 -8.05 13.25
CA MET A 85 5.70 -7.01 14.28
C MET A 85 5.01 -5.75 13.75
N ASP A 86 5.34 -5.34 12.53
CA ASP A 86 4.67 -4.22 11.83
C ASP A 86 3.16 -4.50 11.68
N ALA A 87 2.80 -5.71 11.23
CA ALA A 87 1.41 -6.13 11.11
C ALA A 87 0.67 -6.13 12.46
N LEU A 88 1.32 -6.64 13.51
CA LEU A 88 0.76 -6.64 14.87
C LEU A 88 0.53 -5.22 15.38
N THR A 89 1.50 -4.33 15.19
CA THR A 89 1.38 -2.91 15.58
C THR A 89 0.20 -2.25 14.89
N HIS A 90 0.06 -2.42 13.59
CA HIS A 90 -1.07 -1.87 12.83
C HIS A 90 -2.42 -2.43 13.30
N ALA A 91 -2.49 -3.73 13.63
CA ALA A 91 -3.71 -4.34 14.16
C ALA A 91 -4.10 -3.75 15.53
N ILE A 92 -3.12 -3.53 16.41
CA ILE A 92 -3.34 -2.90 17.70
C ILE A 92 -3.77 -1.44 17.52
N GLU A 93 -3.08 -0.69 16.69
CA GLU A 93 -3.42 0.72 16.40
C GLU A 93 -4.83 0.84 15.82
N ALA A 94 -5.22 -0.06 14.92
CA ALA A 94 -6.57 -0.10 14.38
C ALA A 94 -7.61 -0.39 15.48
N TYR A 95 -7.29 -1.27 16.42
CA TYR A 95 -8.20 -1.64 17.50
C TYR A 95 -8.40 -0.52 18.53
N ILE A 96 -7.33 0.20 18.90
CA ILE A 96 -7.39 1.28 19.89
C ILE A 96 -7.67 2.66 19.30
N GLY A 97 -7.60 2.80 17.97
CA GLY A 97 -7.79 4.06 17.28
C GLY A 97 -9.24 4.57 17.34
N ASN A 98 -9.41 5.89 17.50
CA ASN A 98 -10.73 6.53 17.58
C ASN A 98 -11.52 6.50 16.26
N SER A 99 -10.91 6.03 15.17
CA SER A 99 -11.53 5.94 13.85
C SER A 99 -12.07 4.54 13.52
N THR A 100 -11.98 3.60 14.46
CA THR A 100 -12.58 2.27 14.31
C THR A 100 -14.09 2.37 14.47
N THR A 101 -14.78 2.01 13.42
CA THR A 101 -16.24 1.82 13.42
C THR A 101 -16.56 0.39 13.82
#